data_13b9e583769e76d97124529f7f29811b
#
_entry.id   13b9e583769e76d97124529f7f29811b
#
_cell.length_a   1.000
_cell.length_b   1.000
_cell.length_c   1.000
_cell.angle_alpha   90.00
_cell.angle_beta   90.00
_cell.angle_gamma   90.00
#
_symmetry.space_group_name_H-M   'P 1'
#
loop_
_entity.id
_entity.type
_entity.pdbx_description
1 polymer ?
#
loop_
_entity_poly.entity_id
_entity_poly.type
_entity_poly.pdbx_seq_one_letter_code
_entity_poly.pdbx_strand_id
1 'polypeptide(L)'
;KDGVYALFLSVLRLQNYTAVPSGDVIRIQQSATGKQTPGVLGRPEAAAPEELMTEVIAVQNTASDELLKLFRPLIPQYGHIGSVTNPNVVIISDHADNILRLKKLIREIDVADEDEVVMVPLQEAWVGNVAAILEKVAPDQIGSAAKGPTKVQVIANERNNSLVLRGKP
;
A
#
# COMPACT_ATOMS: atom_id res chain seq x y z
N LYS A 1 -24.74 -20.71 17.98
CA LYS A 1 -23.53 -21.57 17.76
C LYS A 1 -22.30 -20.74 17.42
N ASP A 2 -22.46 -19.63 16.65
CA ASP A 2 -21.35 -18.83 16.18
C ASP A 2 -20.61 -18.06 17.28
N GLY A 3 -21.32 -17.60 18.31
CA GLY A 3 -20.71 -16.89 19.44
C GLY A 3 -19.80 -17.76 20.31
N VAL A 4 -20.12 -19.05 20.46
CA VAL A 4 -19.27 -19.98 21.23
C VAL A 4 -17.98 -20.28 20.46
N TYR A 5 -18.06 -20.42 19.15
CA TYR A 5 -16.89 -20.62 18.31
C TYR A 5 -15.97 -19.41 18.29
N ALA A 6 -16.54 -18.19 18.18
CA ALA A 6 -15.77 -16.95 18.27
C ALA A 6 -15.05 -16.80 19.63
N LEU A 7 -15.75 -17.10 20.74
CA LEU A 7 -15.14 -17.11 22.07
C LEU A 7 -13.98 -18.12 22.17
N PHE A 8 -14.17 -19.32 21.64
CA PHE A 8 -13.14 -20.35 21.61
C PHE A 8 -11.90 -19.87 20.84
N LEU A 9 -12.07 -19.27 19.67
CA LEU A 9 -10.95 -18.71 18.89
C LEU A 9 -10.24 -17.58 19.64
N SER A 10 -10.99 -16.69 20.31
CA SER A 10 -10.41 -15.61 21.11
C SER A 10 -9.56 -16.14 22.27
N VAL A 11 -10.00 -17.20 22.95
CA VAL A 11 -9.22 -17.85 24.01
C VAL A 11 -7.94 -18.49 23.46
N LEU A 12 -8.00 -19.15 22.31
CA LEU A 12 -6.83 -19.72 21.66
C LEU A 12 -5.81 -18.63 21.29
N ARG A 13 -6.28 -17.51 20.75
CA ARG A 13 -5.43 -16.34 20.40
C ARG A 13 -4.68 -15.78 21.61
N LEU A 14 -5.35 -15.65 22.76
CA LEU A 14 -4.73 -15.20 24.01
C LEU A 14 -3.60 -16.13 24.49
N GLN A 15 -3.68 -17.43 24.16
CA GLN A 15 -2.67 -18.43 24.49
C GLN A 15 -1.64 -18.63 23.36
N ASN A 16 -1.61 -17.75 22.34
CA ASN A 16 -0.77 -17.88 21.14
C ASN A 16 -1.00 -19.18 20.34
N TYR A 17 -2.23 -19.69 20.35
CA TYR A 17 -2.67 -20.77 19.48
C TYR A 17 -3.64 -20.25 18.42
N THR A 18 -3.69 -20.95 17.30
CA THR A 18 -4.66 -20.68 16.23
C THR A 18 -5.34 -21.98 15.80
N ALA A 19 -6.58 -21.84 15.35
CA ALA A 19 -7.35 -22.93 14.78
C ALA A 19 -7.28 -22.86 13.25
N VAL A 20 -6.79 -23.90 12.61
CA VAL A 20 -6.69 -23.98 11.15
C VAL A 20 -7.64 -25.08 10.66
N PRO A 21 -8.64 -24.74 9.83
CA PRO A 21 -9.52 -25.75 9.23
C PRO A 21 -8.72 -26.68 8.31
N SER A 22 -8.93 -27.98 8.46
CA SER A 22 -8.28 -29.02 7.65
C SER A 22 -9.31 -30.09 7.27
N GLY A 23 -10.09 -29.83 6.21
CA GLY A 23 -11.25 -30.65 5.86
C GLY A 23 -12.33 -30.58 6.93
N ASP A 24 -12.78 -31.73 7.43
CA ASP A 24 -13.82 -31.83 8.46
C ASP A 24 -13.30 -31.64 9.91
N VAL A 25 -12.02 -31.40 10.10
CA VAL A 25 -11.37 -31.20 11.40
C VAL A 25 -10.75 -29.84 11.54
N ILE A 26 -10.79 -29.31 12.76
CA ILE A 26 -10.09 -28.08 13.12
C ILE A 26 -8.79 -28.48 13.84
N ARG A 27 -7.66 -28.08 13.28
CA ARG A 27 -6.35 -28.31 13.87
C ARG A 27 -5.96 -27.11 14.72
N ILE A 28 -5.66 -27.37 16.01
CA ILE A 28 -5.12 -26.34 16.91
C ILE A 28 -3.60 -26.44 16.90
N GLN A 29 -2.95 -25.33 16.63
CA GLN A 29 -1.48 -25.25 16.59
C GLN A 29 -0.98 -23.91 17.11
N GLN A 30 0.31 -23.79 17.44
CA GLN A 30 0.89 -22.53 17.84
C GLN A 30 0.82 -21.51 16.69
N SER A 31 0.47 -20.27 16.98
CA SER A 31 0.33 -19.19 15.98
C SER A 31 1.62 -18.97 15.18
N ALA A 32 2.79 -19.14 15.81
CA ALA A 32 4.09 -19.04 15.12
C ALA A 32 4.29 -20.10 14.03
N THR A 33 3.73 -21.29 14.21
CA THR A 33 3.75 -22.39 13.23
C THR A 33 2.63 -22.26 12.22
N GLY A 34 1.52 -21.61 12.59
CA GLY A 34 0.34 -21.40 11.75
C GLY A 34 0.66 -20.67 10.44
N LYS A 35 1.61 -19.74 10.43
CA LYS A 35 2.04 -19.02 9.22
C LYS A 35 2.71 -19.91 8.16
N GLN A 36 3.24 -21.07 8.56
CA GLN A 36 3.89 -22.04 7.65
C GLN A 36 2.91 -23.11 7.16
N THR A 37 1.74 -23.19 7.76
CA THR A 37 0.68 -24.08 7.30
C THR A 37 -0.06 -23.36 6.17
N PRO A 38 -0.41 -24.04 5.05
CA PRO A 38 -1.24 -23.43 4.02
C PRO A 38 -2.55 -22.96 4.65
N GLY A 39 -2.64 -21.66 4.92
CA GLY A 39 -3.87 -21.03 5.41
C GLY A 39 -4.94 -21.05 4.32
N VAL A 40 -6.17 -20.91 4.71
CA VAL A 40 -7.27 -20.76 3.75
C VAL A 40 -6.99 -19.50 2.91
N LEU A 41 -6.72 -19.70 1.63
CA LEU A 41 -6.74 -18.62 0.68
C LEU A 41 -8.19 -18.19 0.51
N GLY A 42 -8.57 -17.02 1.00
CA GLY A 42 -9.97 -16.64 1.01
C GLY A 42 -10.20 -15.16 1.19
N ARG A 43 -11.47 -14.80 1.22
CA ARG A 43 -11.91 -13.42 1.48
C ARG A 43 -12.07 -13.21 2.97
N PRO A 44 -11.33 -12.29 3.61
CA PRO A 44 -11.41 -12.04 5.04
C PRO A 44 -12.79 -11.55 5.50
N GLU A 45 -13.59 -11.00 4.58
CA GLU A 45 -14.96 -10.56 4.87
C GLU A 45 -15.91 -11.73 5.21
N ALA A 46 -15.59 -12.96 4.77
CA ALA A 46 -16.39 -14.17 5.00
C ALA A 46 -15.84 -15.06 6.12
N ALA A 47 -14.69 -14.72 6.69
CA ALA A 47 -14.02 -15.50 7.72
C ALA A 47 -14.36 -15.00 9.13
N ALA A 48 -14.18 -15.86 10.14
CA ALA A 48 -14.23 -15.41 11.52
C ALA A 48 -13.07 -14.43 11.82
N PRO A 49 -13.28 -13.40 12.66
CA PRO A 49 -12.27 -12.36 12.90
C PRO A 49 -10.91 -12.88 13.35
N GLU A 50 -10.88 -13.96 14.13
CA GLU A 50 -9.68 -14.59 14.64
C GLU A 50 -9.16 -15.73 13.75
N GLU A 51 -9.73 -15.96 12.59
CA GLU A 51 -9.26 -16.98 11.65
C GLU A 51 -7.97 -16.53 10.96
N LEU A 52 -6.96 -17.41 10.94
CA LEU A 52 -5.70 -17.12 10.25
C LEU A 52 -5.86 -17.42 8.76
N MET A 53 -5.58 -16.42 7.94
CA MET A 53 -5.73 -16.52 6.48
C MET A 53 -4.68 -15.74 5.71
N THR A 54 -4.64 -15.96 4.41
CA THR A 54 -3.75 -15.22 3.50
C THR A 54 -4.57 -14.53 2.43
N GLU A 55 -4.33 -13.24 2.22
CA GLU A 55 -4.92 -12.44 1.16
C GLU A 55 -3.84 -11.81 0.28
N VAL A 56 -4.13 -11.71 -1.00
CA VAL A 56 -3.32 -11.00 -1.99
C VAL A 56 -4.06 -9.72 -2.37
N ILE A 57 -3.44 -8.58 -2.12
CA ILE A 57 -4.02 -7.25 -2.36
C ILE A 57 -3.27 -6.60 -3.52
N ALA A 58 -3.98 -6.31 -4.61
CA ALA A 58 -3.43 -5.55 -5.72
C ALA A 58 -3.34 -4.06 -5.35
N VAL A 59 -2.23 -3.44 -5.69
CA VAL A 59 -1.92 -2.02 -5.46
C VAL A 59 -1.74 -1.34 -6.82
N GLN A 60 -2.34 -0.17 -7.00
CA GLN A 60 -2.38 0.49 -8.30
C GLN A 60 -1.43 1.68 -8.41
N ASN A 61 -1.42 2.53 -7.39
CA ASN A 61 -0.74 3.84 -7.43
C ASN A 61 0.55 3.88 -6.61
N THR A 62 0.61 3.10 -5.54
CA THR A 62 1.76 3.05 -4.63
C THR A 62 2.61 1.81 -4.92
N ALA A 63 3.92 1.90 -4.72
CA ALA A 63 4.78 0.73 -4.84
C ALA A 63 4.55 -0.25 -3.67
N SER A 64 4.35 -1.54 -3.97
CA SER A 64 4.12 -2.58 -2.95
C SER A 64 5.26 -2.69 -1.93
N ASP A 65 6.50 -2.38 -2.33
CA ASP A 65 7.68 -2.38 -1.44
C ASP A 65 7.65 -1.24 -0.42
N GLU A 66 7.05 -0.11 -0.75
CA GLU A 66 6.86 1.00 0.20
C GLU A 66 5.79 0.65 1.22
N LEU A 67 4.70 0.07 0.78
CA LEU A 67 3.65 -0.44 1.66
C LEU A 67 4.17 -1.54 2.60
N LEU A 68 5.04 -2.43 2.11
CA LEU A 68 5.69 -3.44 2.92
C LEU A 68 6.46 -2.81 4.10
N LYS A 69 7.26 -1.78 3.83
CA LYS A 69 8.05 -1.08 4.87
C LYS A 69 7.15 -0.39 5.90
N LEU A 70 6.06 0.23 5.43
CA LEU A 70 5.10 0.95 6.26
C LEU A 70 4.29 0.01 7.16
N PHE A 71 3.84 -1.13 6.62
CA PHE A 71 2.95 -2.04 7.34
C PHE A 71 3.68 -3.13 8.13
N ARG A 72 4.97 -3.37 7.89
CA ARG A 72 5.76 -4.35 8.64
C ARG A 72 5.63 -4.25 10.16
N PRO A 73 5.66 -3.04 10.77
CA PRO A 73 5.49 -2.88 12.22
C PRO A 73 4.09 -3.22 12.73
N LEU A 74 3.07 -3.20 11.86
CA LEU A 74 1.68 -3.49 12.22
C LEU A 74 1.34 -4.97 12.17
N ILE A 75 2.24 -5.78 11.62
CA ILE A 75 2.09 -7.24 11.53
C ILE A 75 2.70 -7.87 12.77
N PRO A 76 1.93 -8.69 13.51
CA PRO A 76 2.44 -9.40 14.68
C PRO A 76 3.46 -10.48 14.28
N GLN A 77 4.18 -11.03 15.27
CA GLN A 77 5.25 -12.02 15.02
C GLN A 77 4.77 -13.29 14.31
N TYR A 78 3.52 -13.69 14.52
CA TYR A 78 2.91 -14.85 13.86
C TYR A 78 2.39 -14.54 12.45
N GLY A 79 2.20 -13.24 12.12
CA GLY A 79 1.79 -12.81 10.80
C GLY A 79 2.96 -12.71 9.82
N HIS A 80 2.63 -12.56 8.55
CA HIS A 80 3.59 -12.33 7.48
C HIS A 80 3.08 -11.28 6.50
N ILE A 81 3.98 -10.44 6.00
CA ILE A 81 3.71 -9.54 4.89
C ILE A 81 4.86 -9.64 3.88
N GLY A 82 4.51 -9.73 2.62
CA GLY A 82 5.44 -9.75 1.49
C GLY A 82 4.96 -8.85 0.37
N SER A 83 5.86 -8.37 -0.47
CA SER A 83 5.57 -7.59 -1.66
C SER A 83 6.06 -8.32 -2.90
N VAL A 84 5.35 -8.12 -4.01
CA VAL A 84 5.75 -8.52 -5.35
C VAL A 84 5.59 -7.29 -6.24
N THR A 85 6.69 -6.89 -6.89
CA THR A 85 6.72 -5.64 -7.67
C THR A 85 6.05 -5.81 -9.03
N ASN A 86 6.08 -7.02 -9.59
CA ASN A 86 5.46 -7.32 -10.87
C ASN A 86 4.79 -8.71 -10.82
N PRO A 87 3.45 -8.80 -10.70
CA PRO A 87 2.49 -7.70 -10.55
C PRO A 87 2.64 -6.94 -9.22
N ASN A 88 2.21 -5.67 -9.17
CA ASN A 88 2.31 -4.83 -7.97
C ASN A 88 1.27 -5.27 -6.92
N VAL A 89 1.65 -6.22 -6.06
CA VAL A 89 0.75 -6.80 -5.05
C VAL A 89 1.44 -6.91 -3.69
N VAL A 90 0.63 -6.84 -2.63
CA VAL A 90 1.03 -7.14 -1.26
C VAL A 90 0.33 -8.43 -0.82
N ILE A 91 1.10 -9.36 -0.26
CA ILE A 91 0.61 -10.63 0.28
C ILE A 91 0.64 -10.50 1.81
N ILE A 92 -0.50 -10.67 2.46
CA ILE A 92 -0.63 -10.57 3.91
C ILE A 92 -1.18 -11.88 4.45
N SER A 93 -0.48 -12.47 5.41
CA SER A 93 -0.94 -13.64 6.17
C SER A 93 -1.10 -13.23 7.63
N ASP A 94 -2.33 -13.16 8.12
CA ASP A 94 -2.66 -12.73 9.48
C ASP A 94 -4.09 -13.15 9.83
N HIS A 95 -4.57 -12.75 10.99
CA HIS A 95 -5.98 -12.88 11.33
C HIS A 95 -6.86 -12.01 10.43
N ALA A 96 -8.06 -12.48 10.12
CA ALA A 96 -8.99 -11.83 9.21
C ALA A 96 -9.30 -10.38 9.61
N ASP A 97 -9.47 -10.11 10.91
CA ASP A 97 -9.71 -8.76 11.44
C ASP A 97 -8.57 -7.78 11.14
N ASN A 98 -7.31 -8.22 11.31
CA ASN A 98 -6.16 -7.38 11.02
C ASN A 98 -5.96 -7.18 9.51
N ILE A 99 -6.19 -8.21 8.70
CA ILE A 99 -6.15 -8.09 7.24
C ILE A 99 -7.18 -7.06 6.74
N LEU A 100 -8.41 -7.09 7.26
CA LEU A 100 -9.45 -6.10 6.91
C LEU A 100 -9.04 -4.67 7.27
N ARG A 101 -8.44 -4.50 8.45
CA ARG A 101 -7.91 -3.20 8.89
C ARG A 101 -6.80 -2.72 7.95
N LEU A 102 -5.83 -3.57 7.62
CA LEU A 102 -4.72 -3.23 6.73
C LEU A 102 -5.20 -2.94 5.30
N LYS A 103 -6.15 -3.73 4.81
CA LYS A 103 -6.79 -3.51 3.50
C LYS A 103 -7.47 -2.14 3.40
N LYS A 104 -8.12 -1.69 4.47
CA LYS A 104 -8.70 -0.34 4.54
C LYS A 104 -7.60 0.73 4.48
N LEU A 105 -6.53 0.59 5.26
CA LEU A 105 -5.40 1.52 5.25
C LEU A 105 -4.70 1.56 3.88
N ILE A 106 -4.51 0.41 3.23
CA ILE A 106 -3.93 0.35 1.88
C ILE A 106 -4.79 1.16 0.91
N ARG A 107 -6.12 1.01 0.94
CA ARG A 107 -7.02 1.78 0.06
C ARG A 107 -6.97 3.29 0.30
N GLU A 108 -6.75 3.72 1.54
CA GLU A 108 -6.63 5.14 1.89
C GLU A 108 -5.29 5.74 1.42
N ILE A 109 -4.24 4.90 1.30
CA ILE A 109 -2.90 5.34 0.86
C ILE A 109 -2.74 5.18 -0.65
N ASP A 110 -3.33 4.14 -1.25
CA ASP A 110 -3.22 3.82 -2.67
C ASP A 110 -4.15 4.71 -3.52
N VAL A 111 -4.09 6.00 -3.30
CA VAL A 111 -4.85 7.00 -4.08
C VAL A 111 -4.00 7.40 -5.28
N ALA A 112 -4.64 7.62 -6.41
CA ALA A 112 -3.96 8.19 -7.56
C ALA A 112 -3.40 9.57 -7.20
N ASP A 113 -2.13 9.78 -7.49
CA ASP A 113 -1.57 11.13 -7.47
C ASP A 113 -2.23 11.89 -8.63
N GLU A 114 -3.18 12.76 -8.33
CA GLU A 114 -3.84 13.61 -9.30
C GLU A 114 -2.90 14.76 -9.70
N ASP A 115 -1.82 14.40 -10.39
CA ASP A 115 -0.95 15.40 -11.00
C ASP A 115 -1.68 16.06 -12.18
N GLU A 116 -1.91 17.34 -12.09
CA GLU A 116 -2.39 18.12 -13.21
C GLU A 116 -1.23 18.48 -14.14
N VAL A 117 -1.46 18.36 -15.44
CA VAL A 117 -0.51 18.76 -16.46
C VAL A 117 -1.04 20.00 -17.16
N VAL A 118 -0.35 21.12 -16.95
CA VAL A 118 -0.70 22.41 -17.58
C VAL A 118 0.38 22.81 -18.57
N MET A 119 -0.02 23.18 -19.77
CA MET A 119 0.87 23.72 -20.79
C MET A 119 0.71 25.24 -20.86
N VAL A 120 1.79 25.98 -20.61
CA VAL A 120 1.82 27.46 -20.65
C VAL A 120 2.65 27.90 -21.84
N PRO A 121 2.04 28.44 -22.92
CA PRO A 121 2.78 28.97 -24.04
C PRO A 121 3.41 30.33 -23.64
N LEU A 122 4.68 30.53 -23.97
CA LEU A 122 5.40 31.79 -23.72
C LEU A 122 5.47 32.61 -25.00
N GLN A 123 5.10 33.89 -24.88
CA GLN A 123 5.08 34.82 -26.04
C GLN A 123 6.30 35.73 -26.07
N GLU A 124 6.74 36.24 -24.91
CA GLU A 124 7.73 37.30 -24.79
C GLU A 124 9.09 36.83 -24.24
N ALA A 125 9.18 35.58 -23.85
CA ALA A 125 10.40 34.97 -23.26
C ALA A 125 10.71 33.63 -23.88
N TRP A 126 11.99 33.27 -23.94
CA TRP A 126 12.40 31.95 -24.37
C TRP A 126 12.29 30.94 -23.22
N VAL A 127 11.66 29.78 -23.47
CA VAL A 127 11.32 28.79 -22.48
C VAL A 127 12.53 28.28 -21.70
N GLY A 128 13.70 28.13 -22.33
CA GLY A 128 14.91 27.68 -21.65
C GLY A 128 15.38 28.63 -20.55
N ASN A 129 15.26 29.93 -20.76
CA ASN A 129 15.63 30.92 -19.75
C ASN A 129 14.64 30.91 -18.59
N VAL A 130 13.33 30.80 -18.89
CA VAL A 130 12.29 30.82 -17.88
C VAL A 130 12.39 29.56 -17.00
N ALA A 131 12.61 28.37 -17.58
CA ALA A 131 12.79 27.14 -16.84
C ALA A 131 14.00 27.23 -15.89
N ALA A 132 15.15 27.73 -16.37
CA ALA A 132 16.35 27.89 -15.55
C ALA A 132 16.18 28.91 -14.41
N ILE A 133 15.36 29.94 -14.59
CA ILE A 133 15.04 30.91 -13.55
C ILE A 133 14.12 30.28 -12.50
N LEU A 134 13.10 29.54 -12.94
CA LEU A 134 12.16 28.86 -12.03
C LEU A 134 12.87 27.86 -11.12
N GLU A 135 13.79 27.06 -11.66
CA GLU A 135 14.59 26.11 -10.86
C GLU A 135 15.49 26.82 -9.84
N LYS A 136 15.97 28.03 -10.14
CA LYS A 136 16.78 28.82 -9.21
C LYS A 136 15.96 29.53 -8.13
N VAL A 137 14.75 29.95 -8.45
CA VAL A 137 13.88 30.68 -7.50
C VAL A 137 13.26 29.74 -6.47
N ALA A 138 12.92 28.51 -6.85
CA ALA A 138 12.27 27.54 -5.97
C ALA A 138 12.88 26.13 -6.11
N PRO A 139 14.17 25.96 -5.76
CA PRO A 139 14.89 24.69 -5.98
C PRO A 139 14.30 23.52 -5.18
N ASP A 140 13.64 23.79 -4.04
CA ASP A 140 13.02 22.77 -3.20
C ASP A 140 11.65 22.29 -3.69
N GLN A 141 10.99 23.08 -4.54
CA GLN A 141 9.64 22.82 -5.02
C GLN A 141 9.60 22.49 -6.51
N ILE A 142 10.56 22.99 -7.29
CA ILE A 142 10.58 22.93 -8.76
C ILE A 142 11.82 22.18 -9.25
N GLY A 143 11.63 21.34 -10.25
CA GLY A 143 12.72 20.65 -10.95
C GLY A 143 12.95 19.21 -10.48
N SER A 144 14.00 18.58 -11.01
CA SER A 144 14.33 17.18 -10.77
C SER A 144 14.81 16.88 -9.35
N ALA A 145 15.33 17.87 -8.63
CA ALA A 145 15.82 17.76 -7.26
C ALA A 145 14.74 18.00 -6.20
N ALA A 146 13.56 18.50 -6.59
CA ALA A 146 12.48 18.81 -5.68
C ALA A 146 11.99 17.55 -4.93
N LYS A 147 11.80 17.71 -3.61
CA LYS A 147 11.35 16.63 -2.71
C LYS A 147 10.11 17.11 -1.95
N GLY A 148 9.12 16.24 -1.84
CA GLY A 148 7.93 16.53 -1.02
C GLY A 148 6.61 16.46 -1.78
N PRO A 149 5.48 16.63 -1.06
CA PRO A 149 4.14 16.46 -1.62
C PRO A 149 3.72 17.58 -2.59
N THR A 150 4.41 18.73 -2.57
CA THR A 150 4.13 19.92 -3.43
C THR A 150 5.12 20.04 -4.58
N LYS A 151 5.73 18.94 -4.99
CA LYS A 151 6.69 18.91 -6.08
C LYS A 151 6.01 19.29 -7.40
N VAL A 152 6.51 20.36 -8.07
CA VAL A 152 6.13 20.75 -9.43
C VAL A 152 7.27 20.39 -10.37
N GLN A 153 6.99 19.55 -11.35
CA GLN A 153 7.92 19.23 -12.40
C GLN A 153 7.76 20.24 -13.54
N VAL A 154 8.84 20.90 -13.92
CA VAL A 154 8.88 21.88 -15.02
C VAL A 154 9.66 21.27 -16.17
N ILE A 155 9.04 21.17 -17.33
CA ILE A 155 9.65 20.66 -18.56
C ILE A 155 9.58 21.75 -19.62
N ALA A 156 10.74 22.18 -20.11
CA ALA A 156 10.81 23.13 -21.21
C ALA A 156 10.58 22.42 -22.55
N ASN A 157 9.57 22.87 -23.30
CA ASN A 157 9.34 22.45 -24.68
C ASN A 157 9.83 23.55 -25.62
N GLU A 158 11.09 23.44 -26.06
CA GLU A 158 11.75 24.45 -26.92
C GLU A 158 11.11 24.55 -28.31
N ARG A 159 10.50 23.44 -28.76
CA ARG A 159 9.88 23.39 -30.10
C ARG A 159 8.67 24.31 -30.25
N ASN A 160 7.89 24.43 -29.20
CA ASN A 160 6.65 25.22 -29.19
C ASN A 160 6.77 26.46 -28.27
N ASN A 161 7.97 26.72 -27.74
CA ASN A 161 8.21 27.79 -26.75
C ASN A 161 7.18 27.77 -25.60
N SER A 162 6.97 26.56 -25.02
CA SER A 162 5.98 26.37 -23.95
C SER A 162 6.59 25.64 -22.75
N LEU A 163 6.10 25.95 -21.56
CA LEU A 163 6.39 25.23 -20.33
C LEU A 163 5.30 24.18 -20.10
N VAL A 164 5.71 22.97 -19.83
CA VAL A 164 4.82 21.91 -19.33
C VAL A 164 5.05 21.82 -17.83
N LEU A 165 4.03 22.13 -17.04
CA LEU A 165 4.03 22.05 -15.59
C LEU A 165 3.25 20.82 -15.20
N ARG A 166 3.83 19.96 -14.35
CA ARG A 166 3.17 18.81 -13.76
C ARG A 166 3.29 18.88 -12.25
N GLY A 167 2.18 18.85 -11.56
CA GLY A 167 2.13 18.92 -10.10
C GLY A 167 0.72 18.75 -9.57
N LYS A 168 0.60 18.73 -8.25
CA LYS A 168 -0.72 18.75 -7.60
C LYS A 168 -1.38 20.12 -7.76
N PRO A 169 -2.70 20.16 -7.96
CA PRO A 169 -3.46 21.40 -8.05
C PRO A 169 -3.43 22.19 -6.74
#